data_74028125edd13f33f42e15fbdc360bfa
#
_entry.id   74028125edd13f33f42e15fbdc360bfa
#
_cell.length_a   1.000
_cell.length_b   1.000
_cell.length_c   1.000
_cell.angle_alpha   90.00
_cell.angle_beta   90.00
_cell.angle_gamma   90.00
#
_symmetry.space_group_name_H-M   'P 1'
#
loop_
_entity.id
_entity.type
_entity.pdbx_description
1 polymer ?
#
loop_
_entity_poly.entity_id
_entity_poly.type
_entity_poly.pdbx_seq_one_letter_code
_entity_poly.pdbx_strand_id
1 'polypeptide(L)'
;AEAATEEKRLVLYFWQTGCPYCNALVEHNFSQRDIVETMNTHYDVVAINIWGDREVIQVGGRTFTEKTLAAALNVNFTPTLLFFSESRDIALRLNGYYPPKELRAALDWAKKTSNSDKTFPEYLANLQGSPDNAEMNRQAFFESDSLDISNQVGEPFAIYFEQSNCRQCDILHQKVLTQSLARNQARQIKSFQLDMWSNTPV
;
A
#
# COMPACT_ATOMS: atom_id res chain seq x y z
N ALA A 1 -16.12 11.18 17.08
CA ALA A 1 -16.61 11.32 18.47
C ALA A 1 -17.03 9.96 19.02
N GLU A 2 -17.74 9.15 18.23
CA GLU A 2 -18.29 7.84 18.65
C GLU A 2 -17.17 6.81 18.89
N ALA A 3 -16.20 6.67 17.96
CA ALA A 3 -15.05 5.79 18.11
C ALA A 3 -14.24 6.04 19.40
N ALA A 4 -14.08 7.31 19.77
CA ALA A 4 -13.35 7.68 20.99
C ALA A 4 -14.08 7.31 22.30
N THR A 5 -15.39 7.11 22.26
CA THR A 5 -16.17 6.68 23.44
C THR A 5 -16.14 5.17 23.61
N GLU A 6 -15.83 4.42 22.54
CA GLU A 6 -15.74 2.95 22.52
C GLU A 6 -14.29 2.43 22.58
N GLU A 7 -13.30 3.30 22.82
CA GLU A 7 -11.87 2.98 22.79
C GLU A 7 -11.39 2.40 21.44
N LYS A 8 -12.14 2.65 20.37
CA LYS A 8 -11.79 2.24 19.02
C LYS A 8 -11.04 3.34 18.27
N ARG A 9 -10.19 2.93 17.35
CA ARG A 9 -9.46 3.83 16.45
C ARG A 9 -10.18 3.94 15.12
N LEU A 10 -10.13 5.12 14.51
CA LEU A 10 -10.72 5.36 13.20
C LEU A 10 -9.84 4.75 12.10
N VAL A 11 -10.49 4.09 11.13
CA VAL A 11 -9.89 3.71 9.85
C VAL A 11 -10.73 4.28 8.72
N LEU A 12 -10.11 5.01 7.81
CA LEU A 12 -10.75 5.41 6.56
C LEU A 12 -10.32 4.44 5.45
N TYR A 13 -11.29 3.77 4.86
CA TYR A 13 -11.12 2.91 3.69
C TYR A 13 -11.54 3.65 2.42
N PHE A 14 -10.58 4.00 1.59
CA PHE A 14 -10.82 4.65 0.32
C PHE A 14 -10.92 3.63 -0.81
N TRP A 15 -11.99 3.71 -1.56
CA TRP A 15 -12.32 2.79 -2.64
C TRP A 15 -12.91 3.53 -3.85
N GLN A 16 -13.06 2.83 -4.97
CA GLN A 16 -13.80 3.32 -6.15
C GLN A 16 -14.51 2.17 -6.87
N THR A 17 -15.51 2.52 -7.66
CA THR A 17 -16.21 1.56 -8.53
C THR A 17 -15.24 1.01 -9.58
N GLY A 18 -15.35 -0.31 -9.85
CA GLY A 18 -14.50 -0.98 -10.85
C GLY A 18 -13.04 -1.20 -10.43
N CYS A 19 -12.74 -1.13 -9.13
CA CYS A 19 -11.40 -1.34 -8.60
C CYS A 19 -11.15 -2.84 -8.29
N PRO A 20 -10.35 -3.57 -9.06
CA PRO A 20 -10.11 -5.00 -8.83
C PRO A 20 -9.44 -5.28 -7.48
N TYR A 21 -8.51 -4.43 -7.06
CA TYR A 21 -7.81 -4.58 -5.78
C TYR A 21 -8.69 -4.24 -4.58
N CYS A 22 -9.70 -3.37 -4.75
CA CYS A 22 -10.71 -3.15 -3.72
C CYS A 22 -11.58 -4.39 -3.54
N ASN A 23 -11.97 -5.04 -4.64
CA ASN A 23 -12.70 -6.31 -4.59
C ASN A 23 -11.84 -7.40 -3.92
N ALA A 24 -10.56 -7.50 -4.29
CA ALA A 24 -9.63 -8.43 -3.65
C ALA A 24 -9.51 -8.20 -2.14
N LEU A 25 -9.48 -6.94 -1.69
CA LEU A 25 -9.47 -6.61 -0.26
C LEU A 25 -10.73 -7.12 0.45
N VAL A 26 -11.90 -6.94 -0.16
CA VAL A 26 -13.17 -7.42 0.41
C VAL A 26 -13.24 -8.95 0.37
N GLU A 27 -12.94 -9.56 -0.77
CA GLU A 27 -13.11 -11.00 -0.99
C GLU A 27 -12.07 -11.86 -0.25
N HIS A 28 -10.83 -11.39 -0.12
CA HIS A 28 -9.75 -12.17 0.46
C HIS A 28 -9.38 -11.77 1.88
N ASN A 29 -9.55 -10.50 2.25
CA ASN A 29 -9.19 -10.04 3.59
C ASN A 29 -10.42 -9.92 4.51
N PHE A 30 -11.45 -9.20 4.07
CA PHE A 30 -12.65 -9.01 4.90
C PHE A 30 -13.59 -10.23 4.93
N SER A 31 -13.25 -11.31 4.22
CA SER A 31 -13.83 -12.63 4.41
C SER A 31 -13.15 -13.46 5.51
N GLN A 32 -11.96 -13.03 5.98
CA GLN A 32 -11.24 -13.73 7.05
C GLN A 32 -11.82 -13.35 8.42
N ARG A 33 -12.32 -14.33 9.14
CA ARG A 33 -13.00 -14.12 10.42
C ARG A 33 -12.15 -13.36 11.43
N ASP A 34 -10.90 -13.71 11.58
CA ASP A 34 -9.96 -13.08 12.51
C ASP A 34 -9.66 -11.62 12.16
N ILE A 35 -9.56 -11.27 10.88
CA ILE A 35 -9.41 -9.89 10.42
C ILE A 35 -10.66 -9.09 10.78
N VAL A 36 -11.85 -9.61 10.47
CA VAL A 36 -13.13 -8.96 10.77
C VAL A 36 -13.31 -8.77 12.26
N GLU A 37 -13.04 -9.81 13.07
CA GLU A 37 -13.11 -9.72 14.54
C GLU A 37 -12.15 -8.66 15.09
N THR A 38 -10.91 -8.62 14.59
CA THR A 38 -9.92 -7.61 15.00
C THR A 38 -10.38 -6.20 14.62
N MET A 39 -10.89 -6.02 13.40
CA MET A 39 -11.38 -4.72 12.94
C MET A 39 -12.60 -4.26 13.76
N ASN A 40 -13.58 -5.13 13.97
CA ASN A 40 -14.78 -4.80 14.75
C ASN A 40 -14.48 -4.48 16.21
N THR A 41 -13.46 -5.12 16.78
CA THR A 41 -13.10 -4.93 18.20
C THR A 41 -12.31 -3.64 18.42
N HIS A 42 -11.42 -3.28 17.49
CA HIS A 42 -10.43 -2.22 17.73
C HIS A 42 -10.58 -0.99 16.83
N TYR A 43 -11.43 -1.08 15.81
CA TYR A 43 -11.52 -0.03 14.80
C TYR A 43 -12.96 0.28 14.42
N ASP A 44 -13.22 1.56 14.16
CA ASP A 44 -14.38 2.02 13.41
C ASP A 44 -13.95 2.31 11.98
N VAL A 45 -14.54 1.61 11.03
CA VAL A 45 -14.18 1.70 9.63
C VAL A 45 -15.21 2.51 8.86
N VAL A 46 -14.76 3.58 8.22
CA VAL A 46 -15.59 4.41 7.35
C VAL A 46 -15.11 4.25 5.91
N ALA A 47 -16.00 3.78 5.04
CA ALA A 47 -15.74 3.64 3.61
C ALA A 47 -16.03 4.95 2.87
N ILE A 48 -15.05 5.42 2.10
CA ILE A 48 -15.06 6.67 1.35
C ILE A 48 -14.83 6.35 -0.13
N ASN A 49 -15.78 6.72 -0.99
CA ASN A 49 -15.58 6.64 -2.43
C ASN A 49 -14.77 7.86 -2.90
N ILE A 50 -13.59 7.65 -3.49
CA ILE A 50 -12.73 8.77 -3.92
C ILE A 50 -13.36 9.67 -4.98
N TRP A 51 -14.44 9.25 -5.62
CA TRP A 51 -15.23 10.02 -6.60
C TRP A 51 -16.63 10.40 -6.08
N GLY A 52 -16.92 10.11 -4.80
CA GLY A 52 -18.23 10.33 -4.21
C GLY A 52 -18.51 11.79 -3.87
N ASP A 53 -19.78 12.15 -3.96
CA ASP A 53 -20.28 13.50 -3.61
C ASP A 53 -21.02 13.52 -2.26
N ARG A 54 -21.09 12.40 -1.54
CA ARG A 54 -21.71 12.36 -0.21
C ARG A 54 -20.95 13.27 0.75
N GLU A 55 -21.67 14.03 1.55
CA GLU A 55 -21.07 14.90 2.55
C GLU A 55 -20.42 14.12 3.69
N VAL A 56 -19.23 14.56 4.08
CA VAL A 56 -18.51 14.13 5.26
C VAL A 56 -18.34 15.34 6.16
N ILE A 57 -19.11 15.36 7.22
CA ILE A 57 -19.22 16.52 8.11
C ILE A 57 -18.23 16.43 9.30
N GLN A 58 -17.83 17.61 9.82
CA GLN A 58 -17.05 17.78 11.04
C GLN A 58 -15.64 17.16 11.03
N VAL A 59 -14.99 17.01 9.89
CA VAL A 59 -13.59 16.63 9.82
C VAL A 59 -12.71 17.86 10.11
N GLY A 60 -12.15 17.93 11.32
CA GLY A 60 -11.37 19.10 11.74
C GLY A 60 -12.16 20.41 11.71
N GLY A 61 -13.49 20.37 11.97
CA GLY A 61 -14.38 21.54 11.91
C GLY A 61 -14.77 21.99 10.51
N ARG A 62 -14.45 21.19 9.48
CA ARG A 62 -14.79 21.46 8.08
C ARG A 62 -15.72 20.39 7.54
N THR A 63 -16.51 20.76 6.53
CA THR A 63 -17.32 19.85 5.73
C THR A 63 -16.63 19.58 4.39
N PHE A 64 -16.58 18.32 4.00
CA PHE A 64 -16.03 17.86 2.75
C PHE A 64 -17.09 17.05 1.99
N THR A 65 -16.91 16.85 0.70
CA THR A 65 -17.46 15.68 0.03
C THR A 65 -16.44 14.54 0.11
N GLU A 66 -16.86 13.29 -0.17
CA GLU A 66 -15.96 12.15 -0.17
C GLU A 66 -14.74 12.39 -1.06
N LYS A 67 -14.95 12.91 -2.28
CA LYS A 67 -13.86 13.22 -3.24
C LYS A 67 -12.94 14.35 -2.74
N THR A 68 -13.49 15.39 -2.14
CA THR A 68 -12.67 16.49 -1.62
C THR A 68 -11.91 16.09 -0.35
N LEU A 69 -12.45 15.18 0.46
CA LEU A 69 -11.75 14.60 1.59
C LEU A 69 -10.58 13.71 1.10
N ALA A 70 -10.82 12.86 0.09
CA ALA A 70 -9.77 12.03 -0.51
C ALA A 70 -8.62 12.90 -1.05
N ALA A 71 -8.94 13.99 -1.76
CA ALA A 71 -7.96 14.95 -2.26
C ALA A 71 -7.19 15.64 -1.13
N ALA A 72 -7.88 16.11 -0.08
CA ALA A 72 -7.28 16.77 1.08
C ALA A 72 -6.32 15.84 1.86
N LEU A 73 -6.60 14.54 1.84
CA LEU A 73 -5.76 13.51 2.45
C LEU A 73 -4.72 12.90 1.47
N ASN A 74 -4.56 13.48 0.27
CA ASN A 74 -3.64 13.00 -0.77
C ASN A 74 -3.82 11.51 -1.10
N VAL A 75 -5.07 11.05 -1.23
CA VAL A 75 -5.39 9.68 -1.63
C VAL A 75 -5.48 9.61 -3.15
N ASN A 76 -4.46 9.01 -3.77
CA ASN A 76 -4.33 8.89 -5.22
C ASN A 76 -4.51 7.45 -5.71
N PHE A 77 -4.62 6.48 -4.80
CA PHE A 77 -4.71 5.05 -5.12
C PHE A 77 -5.87 4.40 -4.37
N THR A 78 -6.43 3.34 -4.94
CA THR A 78 -7.44 2.51 -4.28
C THR A 78 -7.06 1.02 -4.41
N PRO A 79 -7.27 0.24 -3.36
CA PRO A 79 -7.69 0.67 -2.01
C PRO A 79 -6.61 1.47 -1.30
N THR A 80 -6.99 2.41 -0.43
CA THR A 80 -6.11 3.01 0.56
C THR A 80 -6.76 2.88 1.94
N LEU A 81 -6.00 2.46 2.93
CA LEU A 81 -6.42 2.43 4.34
C LEU A 81 -5.61 3.44 5.14
N LEU A 82 -6.29 4.36 5.80
CA LEU A 82 -5.68 5.31 6.73
C LEU A 82 -6.10 4.95 8.15
N PHE A 83 -5.13 4.56 8.95
CA PHE A 83 -5.31 4.28 10.38
C PHE A 83 -4.96 5.53 11.18
N PHE A 84 -5.86 5.91 12.08
CA PHE A 84 -5.64 7.08 12.94
C PHE A 84 -5.23 6.64 14.34
N SER A 85 -4.35 7.43 14.95
CA SER A 85 -3.96 7.29 16.35
C SER A 85 -5.05 7.85 17.29
N GLU A 86 -4.88 7.66 18.57
CA GLU A 86 -5.71 8.29 19.60
C GLU A 86 -5.64 9.83 19.57
N SER A 87 -4.49 10.38 19.17
CA SER A 87 -4.30 11.83 18.95
C SER A 87 -4.92 12.34 17.65
N ARG A 88 -5.54 11.47 16.86
CA ARG A 88 -6.17 11.75 15.54
C ARG A 88 -5.20 12.06 14.41
N ASP A 89 -3.93 11.74 14.58
CA ASP A 89 -2.94 11.78 13.52
C ASP A 89 -3.00 10.50 12.67
N ILE A 90 -2.55 10.56 11.43
CA ILE A 90 -2.41 9.37 10.60
C ILE A 90 -1.23 8.55 11.13
N ALA A 91 -1.55 7.45 11.82
CA ALA A 91 -0.57 6.53 12.36
C ALA A 91 0.03 5.61 11.28
N LEU A 92 -0.82 5.15 10.33
CA LEU A 92 -0.40 4.26 9.26
C LEU A 92 -1.20 4.55 7.99
N ARG A 93 -0.51 4.56 6.87
CA ARG A 93 -1.08 4.63 5.53
C ARG A 93 -0.69 3.37 4.76
N LEU A 94 -1.68 2.63 4.28
CA LEU A 94 -1.50 1.52 3.37
C LEU A 94 -2.06 1.90 2.00
N ASN A 95 -1.21 2.00 0.99
CA ASN A 95 -1.61 2.26 -0.39
C ASN A 95 -1.62 0.94 -1.17
N GLY A 96 -2.75 0.65 -1.82
CA GLY A 96 -2.93 -0.57 -2.59
C GLY A 96 -3.36 -1.78 -1.74
N TYR A 97 -3.33 -2.94 -2.37
CA TYR A 97 -3.77 -4.20 -1.78
C TYR A 97 -2.65 -4.86 -0.97
N TYR A 98 -2.94 -5.17 0.26
CA TYR A 98 -2.09 -5.96 1.16
C TYR A 98 -2.71 -7.34 1.36
N PRO A 99 -1.97 -8.44 1.13
CA PRO A 99 -2.46 -9.79 1.42
C PRO A 99 -2.88 -9.98 2.88
N PRO A 100 -3.73 -10.97 3.20
CA PRO A 100 -4.25 -11.16 4.56
C PRO A 100 -3.20 -11.20 5.66
N LYS A 101 -2.05 -11.85 5.42
CA LYS A 101 -0.94 -11.91 6.38
C LYS A 101 -0.39 -10.52 6.71
N GLU A 102 -0.20 -9.70 5.70
CA GLU A 102 0.35 -8.35 5.85
C GLU A 102 -0.68 -7.39 6.45
N LEU A 103 -1.96 -7.52 6.08
CA LEU A 103 -3.02 -6.73 6.70
C LEU A 103 -3.16 -7.07 8.21
N ARG A 104 -3.05 -8.35 8.61
CA ARG A 104 -2.99 -8.71 10.04
C ARG A 104 -1.84 -8.00 10.75
N ALA A 105 -0.67 -8.01 10.16
CA ALA A 105 0.49 -7.33 10.70
C ALA A 105 0.25 -5.81 10.84
N ALA A 106 -0.40 -5.19 9.86
CA ALA A 106 -0.75 -3.78 9.90
C ALA A 106 -1.76 -3.46 11.02
N LEU A 107 -2.80 -4.29 11.17
CA LEU A 107 -3.77 -4.16 12.26
C LEU A 107 -3.10 -4.29 13.62
N ASP A 108 -2.21 -5.27 13.78
CA ASP A 108 -1.49 -5.47 15.05
C ASP A 108 -0.49 -4.35 15.34
N TRP A 109 0.17 -3.84 14.32
CA TRP A 109 1.09 -2.70 14.48
C TRP A 109 0.33 -1.43 14.83
N ALA A 110 -0.74 -1.11 14.10
CA ALA A 110 -1.52 0.09 14.31
C ALA A 110 -2.17 0.16 15.71
N LYS A 111 -2.48 -0.99 16.32
CA LYS A 111 -2.93 -1.04 17.73
C LYS A 111 -1.85 -0.63 18.73
N LYS A 112 -0.58 -0.83 18.40
CA LYS A 112 0.57 -0.66 19.31
C LYS A 112 1.29 0.68 19.14
N THR A 113 0.89 1.51 18.18
CA THR A 113 1.65 2.68 17.71
C THR A 113 1.94 3.75 18.76
N SER A 114 1.28 3.77 19.90
CA SER A 114 1.57 4.74 20.96
C SER A 114 2.98 4.59 21.56
N ASN A 115 3.68 3.46 21.33
CA ASN A 115 4.98 3.14 21.90
C ASN A 115 5.91 2.34 20.98
N SER A 116 5.72 2.39 19.65
CA SER A 116 6.56 1.63 18.73
C SER A 116 7.74 2.47 18.26
N ASP A 117 8.95 2.07 18.65
CA ASP A 117 10.21 2.64 18.16
C ASP A 117 10.51 2.28 16.69
N LYS A 118 9.67 1.43 16.05
CA LYS A 118 9.87 0.92 14.70
C LYS A 118 8.78 1.39 13.76
N THR A 119 9.15 1.71 12.53
CA THR A 119 8.20 1.95 11.44
C THR A 119 7.46 0.68 11.05
N PHE A 120 6.31 0.80 10.39
CA PHE A 120 5.56 -0.39 9.92
C PHE A 120 6.37 -1.28 8.97
N PRO A 121 7.13 -0.76 7.98
CA PRO A 121 7.99 -1.59 7.14
C PRO A 121 9.01 -2.41 7.94
N GLU A 122 9.67 -1.81 8.94
CA GLU A 122 10.61 -2.53 9.82
C GLU A 122 9.90 -3.60 10.66
N TYR A 123 8.69 -3.30 11.15
CA TYR A 123 7.88 -4.27 11.87
C TYR A 123 7.50 -5.46 10.99
N LEU A 124 7.05 -5.18 9.75
CA LEU A 124 6.66 -6.19 8.79
C LEU A 124 7.85 -7.09 8.39
N ALA A 125 9.01 -6.50 8.14
CA ALA A 125 10.24 -7.21 7.86
C ALA A 125 10.62 -8.18 8.99
N ASN A 126 10.53 -7.73 10.24
CA ASN A 126 10.81 -8.59 11.42
C ASN A 126 9.82 -9.78 11.56
N LEU A 127 8.54 -9.57 11.23
CA LEU A 127 7.53 -10.64 11.28
C LEU A 127 7.70 -11.69 10.17
N GLN A 128 8.21 -11.28 9.04
CA GLN A 128 8.44 -12.18 7.91
C GLN A 128 9.67 -13.06 8.10
N GLY A 129 10.42 -12.83 9.20
CA GLY A 129 11.65 -13.57 9.47
C GLY A 129 12.68 -13.29 8.37
N SER A 130 12.81 -12.04 8.03
CA SER A 130 13.72 -11.60 6.99
C SER A 130 15.12 -12.14 7.27
N PRO A 131 15.71 -12.90 6.38
CA PRO A 131 17.11 -12.75 6.23
C PRO A 131 17.32 -11.30 5.77
N ASP A 132 18.16 -10.53 6.46
CA ASP A 132 18.59 -9.18 6.08
C ASP A 132 19.23 -9.11 4.66
N ASN A 133 19.06 -10.14 3.85
CA ASN A 133 19.63 -10.39 2.53
C ASN A 133 18.61 -10.90 1.50
N ALA A 134 17.31 -10.67 1.65
CA ALA A 134 16.39 -10.98 0.55
C ALA A 134 16.65 -9.99 -0.60
N GLU A 135 17.50 -10.41 -1.54
CA GLU A 135 17.73 -9.64 -2.76
C GLU A 135 16.46 -9.52 -3.57
N MET A 136 16.25 -8.36 -4.18
CA MET A 136 15.19 -8.19 -5.19
C MET A 136 15.46 -9.11 -6.37
N ASN A 137 14.40 -9.58 -7.02
CA ASN A 137 14.53 -10.34 -8.26
C ASN A 137 15.29 -9.51 -9.30
N ARG A 138 16.36 -10.06 -9.89
CA ARG A 138 17.11 -9.37 -10.92
C ARG A 138 16.91 -10.02 -12.28
N GLN A 139 16.85 -9.19 -13.31
CA GLN A 139 16.81 -9.61 -14.71
C GLN A 139 18.01 -9.02 -15.45
N ALA A 140 18.57 -9.79 -16.39
CA ALA A 140 19.75 -9.37 -17.14
C ALA A 140 19.50 -8.18 -18.09
N PHE A 141 18.24 -7.76 -18.26
CA PHE A 141 17.88 -6.59 -19.07
C PHE A 141 17.65 -5.32 -18.25
N PHE A 142 17.74 -5.38 -16.93
CA PHE A 142 17.73 -4.18 -16.12
C PHE A 142 19.06 -3.44 -16.24
N GLU A 143 18.97 -2.14 -16.43
CA GLU A 143 20.14 -1.27 -16.42
C GLU A 143 20.83 -1.32 -15.05
N SER A 144 22.17 -1.29 -15.10
CA SER A 144 22.99 -1.28 -13.89
C SER A 144 23.22 0.11 -13.32
N ASP A 145 22.97 1.13 -14.14
CA ASP A 145 23.21 2.52 -13.78
C ASP A 145 22.04 3.09 -12.98
N SER A 146 22.31 4.12 -12.18
CA SER A 146 21.27 4.89 -11.52
C SER A 146 20.32 5.52 -12.54
N LEU A 147 19.03 5.49 -12.28
CA LEU A 147 18.04 6.14 -13.10
C LEU A 147 18.23 7.68 -13.02
N ASP A 148 18.53 8.29 -14.14
CA ASP A 148 18.46 9.74 -14.31
C ASP A 148 17.34 10.03 -15.30
N ILE A 149 16.19 10.46 -14.81
CA ILE A 149 14.99 10.73 -15.63
C ILE A 149 15.25 11.88 -16.61
N SER A 150 16.09 12.84 -16.25
CA SER A 150 16.39 14.00 -17.10
C SER A 150 17.14 13.61 -18.38
N ASN A 151 17.87 12.51 -18.36
CA ASN A 151 18.61 11.97 -19.49
C ASN A 151 17.83 10.94 -20.33
N GLN A 152 16.58 10.62 -19.97
CA GLN A 152 15.74 9.67 -20.70
C GLN A 152 14.81 10.36 -21.71
N VAL A 153 15.28 11.40 -22.38
CA VAL A 153 14.45 12.17 -23.31
C VAL A 153 14.43 11.48 -24.68
N GLY A 154 13.21 11.20 -25.18
CA GLY A 154 12.98 10.80 -26.57
C GLY A 154 12.76 9.29 -26.79
N GLU A 155 13.13 8.41 -25.90
CA GLU A 155 12.87 6.98 -26.00
C GLU A 155 12.02 6.47 -24.82
N PRO A 156 11.09 5.54 -25.06
CA PRO A 156 10.31 4.95 -23.97
C PRO A 156 11.22 4.10 -23.08
N PHE A 157 11.02 4.23 -21.77
CA PHE A 157 11.70 3.40 -20.78
C PHE A 157 10.67 2.86 -19.76
N ALA A 158 11.02 1.81 -19.04
CA ALA A 158 10.20 1.20 -18.02
C ALA A 158 10.88 1.29 -16.65
N ILE A 159 10.10 1.58 -15.61
CA ILE A 159 10.56 1.53 -14.23
C ILE A 159 9.76 0.43 -13.51
N TYR A 160 10.46 -0.51 -12.92
CA TYR A 160 9.92 -1.56 -12.07
C TYR A 160 10.10 -1.13 -10.61
N PHE A 161 9.02 -0.68 -9.99
CA PHE A 161 9.01 -0.42 -8.55
C PHE A 161 8.75 -1.73 -7.81
N GLU A 162 9.75 -2.23 -7.15
CA GLU A 162 9.70 -3.53 -6.49
C GLU A 162 10.21 -3.44 -5.05
N GLN A 163 10.05 -4.52 -4.32
CA GLN A 163 10.59 -4.66 -2.98
C GLN A 163 11.06 -6.10 -2.76
N SER A 164 11.94 -6.30 -1.80
CA SER A 164 12.28 -7.64 -1.33
C SER A 164 11.05 -8.33 -0.73
N ASN A 165 11.00 -9.67 -0.76
CA ASN A 165 9.88 -10.49 -0.25
C ASN A 165 8.50 -10.16 -0.88
N CYS A 166 8.48 -9.78 -2.15
CA CYS A 166 7.28 -9.42 -2.89
C CYS A 166 6.81 -10.61 -3.74
N ARG A 167 5.79 -11.33 -3.28
CA ARG A 167 5.22 -12.48 -4.00
C ARG A 167 4.75 -12.13 -5.43
N GLN A 168 4.18 -10.94 -5.63
CA GLN A 168 3.75 -10.49 -6.95
C GLN A 168 4.95 -10.21 -7.86
N CYS A 169 6.02 -9.65 -7.30
CA CYS A 169 7.28 -9.47 -8.01
C CYS A 169 7.86 -10.83 -8.39
N ASP A 170 7.85 -11.82 -7.49
CA ASP A 170 8.30 -13.18 -7.78
C ASP A 170 7.49 -13.82 -8.93
N ILE A 171 6.17 -13.65 -8.94
CA ILE A 171 5.30 -14.14 -10.01
C ILE A 171 5.65 -13.45 -11.34
N LEU A 172 5.85 -12.14 -11.35
CA LEU A 172 6.26 -11.39 -12.52
C LEU A 172 7.58 -11.94 -13.07
N HIS A 173 8.60 -12.08 -12.23
CA HIS A 173 9.92 -12.53 -12.62
C HIS A 173 9.97 -14.00 -13.03
N GLN A 174 9.32 -14.88 -12.26
CA GLN A 174 9.46 -16.33 -12.43
C GLN A 174 8.44 -16.91 -13.43
N LYS A 175 7.28 -16.26 -13.62
CA LYS A 175 6.23 -16.80 -14.51
C LYS A 175 6.01 -15.96 -15.77
N VAL A 176 6.12 -14.64 -15.70
CA VAL A 176 5.85 -13.76 -16.85
C VAL A 176 7.13 -13.47 -17.62
N LEU A 177 8.13 -12.91 -16.95
CA LEU A 177 9.39 -12.52 -17.60
C LEU A 177 10.28 -13.71 -18.01
N THR A 178 9.94 -14.91 -17.61
CA THR A 178 10.55 -16.16 -18.13
C THR A 178 10.01 -16.57 -19.49
N GLN A 179 8.80 -16.12 -19.86
CA GLN A 179 8.23 -16.43 -21.16
C GLN A 179 9.00 -15.71 -22.28
N SER A 180 9.34 -16.41 -23.34
CA SER A 180 10.19 -15.89 -24.42
C SER A 180 9.63 -14.60 -25.04
N LEU A 181 8.32 -14.54 -25.27
CA LEU A 181 7.67 -13.35 -25.84
C LEU A 181 7.78 -12.14 -24.92
N ALA A 182 7.41 -12.28 -23.64
CA ALA A 182 7.46 -11.23 -22.66
C ALA A 182 8.90 -10.72 -22.44
N ARG A 183 9.85 -11.65 -22.33
CA ARG A 183 11.28 -11.33 -22.18
C ARG A 183 11.84 -10.58 -23.39
N ASN A 184 11.47 -11.01 -24.61
CA ASN A 184 11.92 -10.36 -25.81
C ASN A 184 11.38 -8.93 -25.93
N GLN A 185 10.14 -8.70 -25.52
CA GLN A 185 9.56 -7.35 -25.49
C GLN A 185 10.23 -6.48 -24.41
N ALA A 186 10.43 -7.02 -23.20
CA ALA A 186 11.07 -6.29 -22.10
C ALA A 186 12.50 -5.84 -22.48
N ARG A 187 13.25 -6.66 -23.25
CA ARG A 187 14.61 -6.32 -23.70
C ARG A 187 14.66 -5.21 -24.75
N GLN A 188 13.54 -4.88 -25.38
CA GLN A 188 13.48 -3.79 -26.36
C GLN A 188 13.27 -2.42 -25.71
N ILE A 189 12.97 -2.40 -24.41
CA ILE A 189 12.71 -1.18 -23.66
C ILE A 189 13.78 -1.07 -22.58
N LYS A 190 14.43 0.09 -22.50
CA LYS A 190 15.36 0.39 -21.43
C LYS A 190 14.62 0.29 -20.09
N SER A 191 15.08 -0.57 -19.19
CA SER A 191 14.34 -0.92 -18.00
C SER A 191 15.17 -0.74 -16.74
N PHE A 192 14.59 -0.07 -15.74
CA PHE A 192 15.21 0.19 -14.44
C PHE A 192 14.42 -0.50 -13.34
N GLN A 193 15.13 -1.02 -12.35
CA GLN A 193 14.54 -1.57 -11.14
C GLN A 193 14.83 -0.65 -9.96
N LEU A 194 13.80 -0.22 -9.27
CA LEU A 194 13.91 0.63 -8.09
C LEU A 194 13.28 -0.07 -6.88
N ASP A 195 13.98 -0.01 -5.76
CA ASP A 195 13.40 -0.40 -4.48
C ASP A 195 12.43 0.69 -4.02
N MET A 196 11.14 0.34 -3.91
CA MET A 196 10.09 1.27 -3.51
C MET A 196 10.25 1.82 -2.07
N TRP A 197 11.13 1.22 -1.29
CA TRP A 197 11.44 1.64 0.09
C TRP A 197 12.80 2.33 0.21
N SER A 198 13.55 2.44 -0.89
CA SER A 198 14.82 3.16 -0.88
C SER A 198 14.60 4.66 -0.63
N ASN A 199 15.40 5.22 0.26
CA ASN A 199 15.50 6.65 0.50
C ASN A 199 16.60 7.31 -0.37
N THR A 200 17.20 6.55 -1.29
CA THR A 200 18.22 7.08 -2.20
C THR A 200 17.52 7.95 -3.24
N PRO A 201 17.92 9.23 -3.42
CA PRO A 201 17.39 10.05 -4.49
C PRO A 201 17.67 9.43 -5.86
N VAL A 202 16.70 9.55 -6.77
CA VAL A 202 16.77 9.06 -8.15
C VAL A 202 17.01 10.25 -9.07
#